data_c303f0eed55d0a69fc21e98c26164e31
#
_entry.id   c303f0eed55d0a69fc21e98c26164e31
#
_cell.length_a   1.000
_cell.length_b   1.000
_cell.length_c   1.000
_cell.angle_alpha   90.00
_cell.angle_beta   90.00
_cell.angle_gamma   90.00
#
_symmetry.space_group_name_H-M   'P 1'
#
loop_
_entity.id
_entity.type
_entity.pdbx_description
1 polymer ?
#
loop_
_entity_poly.entity_id
_entity_poly.type
_entity_poly.pdbx_seq_one_letter_code
_entity_poly.pdbx_strand_id
1 'polypeptide(L)' 'MKLNRIKLILEEKGISQTWLSKRLGKSYGMVNAYACNRIQPSLDILLQIAEILQVDVKDLITDKNER' A
#
# COMPACT_ATOMS: atom_id res chain seq x y z
N MET A 1 7.12 -12.41 5.06
CA MET A 1 5.66 -12.59 5.20
C MET A 1 4.92 -11.39 4.60
N LYS A 2 3.90 -11.65 3.81
CA LYS A 2 3.10 -10.58 3.21
C LYS A 2 1.98 -10.20 4.17
N LEU A 3 2.02 -8.97 4.66
CA LEU A 3 0.99 -8.45 5.56
C LEU A 3 0.09 -7.43 4.89
N ASN A 4 0.51 -6.88 3.74
CA ASN A 4 -0.33 -5.94 3.02
C ASN A 4 -0.43 -6.33 1.54
N ARG A 5 -1.44 -5.77 0.87
CA ARG A 5 -1.73 -6.02 -0.54
C ARG A 5 -1.60 -4.75 -1.37
N ILE A 6 -0.78 -3.81 -0.91
CA ILE A 6 -0.65 -2.51 -1.58
C ILE A 6 -0.24 -2.68 -3.03
N LYS A 7 0.77 -3.50 -3.30
CA LYS A 7 1.25 -3.73 -4.66
C LYS A 7 0.15 -4.27 -5.56
N LEU A 8 -0.62 -5.24 -5.06
CA LEU A 8 -1.72 -5.83 -5.82
C LEU A 8 -2.77 -4.78 -6.17
N ILE A 9 -3.16 -3.96 -5.20
CA ILE A 9 -4.17 -2.93 -5.43
C ILE A 9 -3.66 -1.90 -6.45
N LEU A 10 -2.39 -1.51 -6.35
CA LEU A 10 -1.81 -0.58 -7.32
C LEU A 10 -1.85 -1.17 -8.72
N GLU A 11 -1.50 -2.45 -8.86
CA GLU A 11 -1.52 -3.12 -10.16
C GLU A 11 -2.94 -3.21 -10.72
N GLU A 12 -3.90 -3.55 -9.87
CA GLU A 12 -5.30 -3.64 -10.30
C GLU A 12 -5.84 -2.30 -10.78
N LYS A 13 -5.40 -1.21 -10.15
CA LYS A 13 -5.87 0.12 -10.50
C LYS A 13 -5.02 0.80 -11.57
N GLY A 14 -3.91 0.18 -11.97
CA GLY A 14 -3.00 0.78 -12.94
C GLY A 14 -2.28 2.01 -12.41
N ILE A 15 -2.01 2.05 -11.11
CA ILE A 15 -1.37 3.18 -10.44
C ILE A 15 0.07 2.84 -10.12
N SER A 16 1.00 3.76 -10.43
CA SER A 16 2.42 3.53 -10.15
C SER A 16 2.75 3.86 -8.70
N GLN A 17 3.82 3.25 -8.21
CA GLN A 17 4.34 3.57 -6.87
C GLN A 17 4.85 5.01 -6.82
N THR A 18 5.40 5.52 -7.92
CA THR A 18 5.86 6.90 -8.01
C THR A 18 4.71 7.87 -7.78
N TRP A 19 3.57 7.62 -8.44
CA TRP A 19 2.39 8.46 -8.27
C TRP A 19 1.93 8.45 -6.80
N LEU A 20 1.86 7.24 -6.21
CA LEU A 20 1.43 7.11 -4.82
C LEU A 20 2.40 7.84 -3.88
N SER A 21 3.70 7.74 -4.14
CA SER A 21 4.69 8.38 -3.28
C SER A 21 4.50 9.90 -3.25
N LYS A 22 4.21 10.49 -4.39
CA LYS A 22 3.98 11.93 -4.48
C LYS A 22 2.70 12.34 -3.75
N ARG A 23 1.64 11.56 -3.89
CA ARG A 23 0.37 11.85 -3.21
C ARG A 23 0.48 11.67 -1.70
N LEU A 24 1.28 10.70 -1.27
CA LEU A 24 1.45 10.39 0.14
C LEU A 24 2.48 11.29 0.82
N GLY A 25 3.33 11.95 0.04
CA GLY A 25 4.40 12.78 0.60
C GLY A 25 5.54 11.97 1.17
N LYS A 26 5.76 10.76 0.64
CA LYS A 26 6.85 9.87 1.04
C LYS A 26 7.77 9.62 -0.14
N SER A 27 9.00 9.19 0.14
CA SER A 27 9.93 8.84 -0.94
C SER A 27 9.46 7.59 -1.68
N TYR A 28 9.87 7.48 -2.94
CA TYR A 28 9.59 6.27 -3.71
C TYR A 28 10.12 5.02 -2.99
N GLY A 29 11.33 5.12 -2.44
CA GLY A 29 11.94 3.98 -1.73
C GLY A 29 11.10 3.51 -0.56
N MET A 30 10.50 4.44 0.18
CA MET A 30 9.64 4.08 1.29
C MET A 30 8.36 3.40 0.80
N VAL A 31 7.73 3.95 -0.24
CA VAL A 31 6.52 3.35 -0.80
C VAL A 31 6.82 1.97 -1.39
N ASN A 32 7.96 1.84 -2.06
CA ASN A 32 8.38 0.55 -2.58
C ASN A 32 8.57 -0.47 -1.45
N ALA A 33 9.16 -0.05 -0.34
CA ALA A 33 9.34 -0.94 0.82
C ALA A 33 8.00 -1.39 1.38
N TYR A 34 7.01 -0.50 1.44
CA TYR A 34 5.65 -0.86 1.86
C TYR A 34 5.04 -1.87 0.88
N ALA A 35 5.10 -1.57 -0.42
CA ALA A 35 4.48 -2.42 -1.44
C ALA A 35 5.10 -3.80 -1.50
N CYS A 36 6.41 -3.89 -1.24
CA CYS A 36 7.13 -5.17 -1.25
C CYS A 36 7.10 -5.89 0.10
N ASN A 37 6.38 -5.36 1.07
CA ASN A 37 6.25 -5.96 2.40
C ASN A 37 7.58 -6.05 3.18
N ARG A 38 8.56 -5.20 2.83
CA ARG A 38 9.80 -5.12 3.60
C ARG A 38 9.61 -4.32 4.88
N ILE A 39 8.78 -3.28 4.81
CA ILE A 39 8.43 -2.43 5.95
C ILE A 39 6.93 -2.27 5.91
N GLN A 40 6.27 -2.40 7.05
CA GLN A 40 4.82 -2.21 7.09
C GLN A 40 4.52 -0.75 7.43
N PRO A 41 3.58 -0.11 6.73
CA PRO A 41 3.17 1.25 7.10
C PRO A 41 2.47 1.24 8.44
N SER A 42 2.57 2.36 9.17
CA SER A 42 1.77 2.53 10.38
C SER A 42 0.29 2.55 9.98
N LEU A 43 -0.58 2.34 10.97
CA LEU A 43 -2.02 2.39 10.69
C LEU A 43 -2.42 3.73 10.09
N ASP A 44 -1.85 4.83 10.59
CA ASP A 44 -2.12 6.16 10.07
C ASP A 44 -1.79 6.27 8.59
N ILE A 45 -0.60 5.80 8.21
CA ILE A 45 -0.18 5.82 6.80
C ILE A 45 -1.05 4.89 5.96
N LEU A 46 -1.40 3.74 6.51
CA LEU A 46 -2.24 2.78 5.81
C LEU A 46 -3.62 3.38 5.51
N LEU A 47 -4.19 4.11 6.47
CA LEU A 47 -5.47 4.79 6.27
C LEU A 47 -5.36 5.87 5.18
N GLN A 48 -4.25 6.60 5.15
CA GLN A 48 -4.01 7.59 4.10
C GLN A 48 -3.92 6.93 2.72
N ILE A 49 -3.22 5.81 2.64
CA ILE A 49 -3.12 5.07 1.37
C ILE A 49 -4.50 4.61 0.91
N ALA A 50 -5.30 4.07 1.84
CA ALA A 50 -6.65 3.63 1.51
C ALA A 50 -7.50 4.78 0.96
N GLU A 51 -7.40 5.95 1.58
CA GLU A 51 -8.14 7.12 1.13
C GLU A 51 -7.68 7.57 -0.26
N ILE A 52 -6.36 7.61 -0.49
CA ILE A 52 -5.81 8.02 -1.78
C ILE A 52 -6.26 7.05 -2.88
N LEU A 53 -6.24 5.76 -2.60
CA LEU A 53 -6.60 4.73 -3.57
C LEU A 53 -8.11 4.48 -3.64
N GLN A 54 -8.87 5.10 -2.75
CA GLN A 54 -10.35 4.97 -2.69
C GLN A 54 -10.77 3.52 -2.49
N VAL A 55 -10.14 2.87 -1.52
CA VAL A 55 -10.49 1.51 -1.11
C VAL A 55 -10.64 1.48 0.40
N ASP A 56 -11.29 0.46 0.94
CA ASP A 56 -11.32 0.25 2.37
C ASP A 56 -9.95 -0.20 2.85
N VAL A 57 -9.58 0.22 4.07
CA VAL A 57 -8.29 -0.17 4.63
C VAL A 57 -8.14 -1.68 4.70
N LYS A 58 -9.24 -2.40 4.92
CA LYS A 58 -9.21 -3.87 4.99
C LYS A 58 -8.78 -4.48 3.66
N ASP A 59 -9.02 -3.77 2.54
CA ASP A 59 -8.61 -4.26 1.22
C ASP A 59 -7.11 -4.20 1.02
N LEU A 60 -6.41 -3.46 1.88
CA LEU A 60 -4.96 -3.36 1.84
C LEU A 60 -4.27 -4.36 2.77
N ILE A 61 -5.04 -5.10 3.56
CA ILE A 61 -4.49 -6.03 4.54
C ILE A 61 -4.64 -7.44 4.01
N THR A 62 -3.57 -8.22 4.15
CA THR A 62 -3.56 -9.60 3.67
C THR A 62 -4.51 -10.46 4.49
N ASP A 63 -5.40 -11.16 3.80
CA ASP A 63 -6.27 -12.15 4.42
C ASP A 63 -5.40 -13.32 4.93
N LYS A 64 -5.82 -13.92 6.04
CA LYS A 64 -5.10 -15.07 6.59
C LYS A 64 -4.98 -16.22 5.58
N ASN A 65 -5.92 -16.31 4.64
CA ASN A 65 -5.90 -17.36 3.62
C ASN A 65 -4.87 -17.09 2.52
N GLU A 66 -4.28 -15.90 2.50
CA GLU A 66 -3.28 -15.53 1.51
C GLU A 66 -1.85 -15.68 2.03
N ARG A 67 -1.69 -16.00 3.30
CA ARG A 67 -0.37 -16.12 3.94
C ARG A 67 0.17 -17.53 3.86
#